data_b27c9dba78598c19a13ae4de5e3594a5
#
_entry.id   b27c9dba78598c19a13ae4de5e3594a5
#
_cell.length_a   1.000
_cell.length_b   1.000
_cell.length_c   1.000
_cell.angle_alpha   90.00
_cell.angle_beta   90.00
_cell.angle_gamma   90.00
#
_symmetry.space_group_name_H-M   'P 1'
#
loop_
_entity.id
_entity.type
_entity.pdbx_description
1 polymer ?
#
loop_
_entity_poly.entity_id
_entity_poly.type
_entity_poly.pdbx_seq_one_letter_code
_entity_poly.pdbx_strand_id
1 'polypeptide(L)'
;MKADPKADAGLAPAGASKKKLLIIVLASVLVAGGIGGGAAWYFLHGKADKEESAPSKKKHAASKAGPPVFVPIDAFTVNLQPENGEQYLQIAFTLQASSPEEMDLIKVNMPKVRSRLLLLLSGKRASELNTVEGKQQLAAEIINQVNQPFEDKGPEQDVTDVLFTAFIIQ
;
A
#
# COMPACT_ATOMS: atom_id res chain seq x y z
N MET A 1 -75.79 -28.08 37.25
CA MET A 1 -77.07 -27.69 36.61
C MET A 1 -76.76 -26.66 35.58
N LYS A 2 -76.89 -27.10 34.34
CA LYS A 2 -77.62 -26.45 33.22
C LYS A 2 -77.12 -24.99 32.93
N ALA A 3 -76.86 -24.57 31.76
CA ALA A 3 -77.00 -25.06 30.40
C ALA A 3 -76.29 -24.02 29.50
N ASP A 4 -75.67 -24.50 28.42
CA ASP A 4 -75.57 -23.75 27.18
C ASP A 4 -76.96 -23.38 26.66
N PRO A 5 -77.17 -22.51 25.70
CA PRO A 5 -76.37 -22.36 24.47
C PRO A 5 -76.45 -20.96 23.80
N LYS A 6 -75.70 -20.79 22.79
CA LYS A 6 -76.18 -20.44 21.43
C LYS A 6 -75.35 -19.35 20.72
N ALA A 7 -74.84 -19.79 19.62
CA ALA A 7 -74.35 -19.02 18.48
C ALA A 7 -75.24 -17.85 18.15
N ASP A 8 -74.62 -16.78 17.67
CA ASP A 8 -75.18 -16.12 16.49
C ASP A 8 -74.11 -15.55 15.58
N ALA A 9 -74.41 -15.79 14.36
CA ALA A 9 -73.62 -15.45 13.19
C ALA A 9 -73.88 -13.98 12.80
N GLY A 10 -72.91 -13.48 12.11
CA GLY A 10 -73.27 -12.47 11.09
C GLY A 10 -72.81 -11.07 11.38
N LEU A 11 -71.90 -10.65 10.62
CA LEU A 11 -72.12 -9.56 9.67
C LEU A 11 -70.82 -9.14 9.03
N ALA A 12 -70.68 -9.47 7.77
CA ALA A 12 -69.69 -8.86 6.92
C ALA A 12 -70.10 -7.37 6.73
N PRO A 13 -69.20 -6.42 6.85
CA PRO A 13 -69.43 -5.11 6.25
C PRO A 13 -68.95 -5.16 4.80
N ALA A 14 -69.92 -5.14 3.90
CA ALA A 14 -69.76 -4.75 2.52
C ALA A 14 -69.26 -3.31 2.46
N GLY A 15 -68.28 -3.05 1.56
CA GLY A 15 -67.93 -1.69 1.22
C GLY A 15 -66.49 -1.29 1.39
N ALA A 16 -65.53 -2.16 1.13
CA ALA A 16 -64.16 -1.70 0.88
C ALA A 16 -64.10 -1.01 -0.48
N SER A 17 -64.07 0.33 -0.47
CA SER A 17 -63.99 1.11 -1.70
C SER A 17 -62.77 0.62 -2.53
N LYS A 18 -62.98 0.51 -3.87
CA LYS A 18 -61.96 0.03 -4.82
C LYS A 18 -60.60 0.71 -4.60
N LYS A 19 -60.60 1.93 -4.05
CA LYS A 19 -59.39 2.67 -3.67
C LYS A 19 -58.61 2.03 -2.48
N LYS A 20 -59.32 1.50 -1.46
CA LYS A 20 -58.68 0.81 -0.32
C LYS A 20 -58.08 -0.52 -0.74
N LEU A 21 -58.76 -1.23 -1.65
CA LEU A 21 -58.29 -2.51 -2.18
C LEU A 21 -57.03 -2.29 -3.05
N LEU A 22 -57.01 -1.22 -3.83
CA LEU A 22 -55.88 -0.80 -4.66
C LEU A 22 -54.64 -0.40 -3.80
N ILE A 23 -54.87 0.28 -2.69
CA ILE A 23 -53.81 0.64 -1.75
C ILE A 23 -53.22 -0.60 -1.05
N ILE A 24 -54.06 -1.57 -0.68
CA ILE A 24 -53.59 -2.81 -0.04
C ILE A 24 -52.79 -3.67 -1.05
N VAL A 25 -53.20 -3.75 -2.30
CA VAL A 25 -52.48 -4.46 -3.35
C VAL A 25 -51.15 -3.76 -3.66
N LEU A 26 -51.12 -2.42 -3.74
CA LEU A 26 -49.92 -1.65 -3.95
C LEU A 26 -48.92 -1.80 -2.77
N ALA A 27 -49.42 -1.80 -1.54
CA ALA A 27 -48.60 -2.01 -0.33
C ALA A 27 -48.03 -3.43 -0.27
N SER A 28 -48.79 -4.44 -0.67
CA SER A 28 -48.32 -5.85 -0.69
C SER A 28 -47.28 -6.09 -1.77
N VAL A 29 -47.34 -5.44 -2.93
CA VAL A 29 -46.33 -5.50 -4.00
C VAL A 29 -45.01 -4.82 -3.56
N LEU A 30 -45.10 -3.69 -2.83
CA LEU A 30 -43.93 -3.00 -2.30
C LEU A 30 -43.20 -3.82 -1.21
N VAL A 31 -43.94 -4.51 -0.35
CA VAL A 31 -43.37 -5.36 0.69
C VAL A 31 -42.74 -6.63 0.08
N ALA A 32 -43.41 -7.26 -0.89
CA ALA A 32 -42.87 -8.44 -1.57
C ALA A 32 -41.66 -8.11 -2.48
N GLY A 33 -41.69 -6.94 -3.14
CA GLY A 33 -40.55 -6.45 -3.95
C GLY A 33 -39.35 -5.99 -3.12
N GLY A 34 -39.60 -5.40 -1.95
CA GLY A 34 -38.52 -4.92 -1.05
C GLY A 34 -37.71 -6.05 -0.38
N ILE A 35 -38.38 -7.13 -0.02
CA ILE A 35 -37.69 -8.26 0.65
C ILE A 35 -36.98 -9.17 -0.38
N GLY A 36 -37.56 -9.36 -1.58
CA GLY A 36 -36.96 -10.19 -2.64
C GLY A 36 -35.80 -9.50 -3.37
N GLY A 37 -35.94 -8.21 -3.66
CA GLY A 37 -34.93 -7.44 -4.38
C GLY A 37 -33.68 -7.15 -3.53
N GLY A 38 -33.85 -6.87 -2.25
CA GLY A 38 -32.73 -6.62 -1.32
C GLY A 38 -31.89 -7.86 -1.07
N ALA A 39 -32.52 -9.03 -0.91
CA ALA A 39 -31.80 -10.28 -0.71
C ALA A 39 -31.05 -10.72 -1.97
N ALA A 40 -31.63 -10.59 -3.15
CA ALA A 40 -30.95 -10.93 -4.40
C ALA A 40 -29.79 -9.99 -4.69
N TRP A 41 -29.93 -8.67 -4.46
CA TRP A 41 -28.85 -7.70 -4.61
C TRP A 41 -27.73 -7.95 -3.60
N TYR A 42 -28.08 -8.30 -2.34
CA TYR A 42 -27.10 -8.64 -1.29
C TYR A 42 -26.34 -9.94 -1.62
N PHE A 43 -27.00 -10.96 -2.19
CA PHE A 43 -26.36 -12.20 -2.59
C PHE A 43 -25.51 -12.10 -3.87
N LEU A 44 -25.88 -11.23 -4.82
CA LEU A 44 -25.08 -11.00 -6.02
C LEU A 44 -23.92 -10.03 -5.82
N HIS A 45 -24.02 -9.09 -4.86
CA HIS A 45 -22.99 -8.09 -4.60
C HIS A 45 -22.30 -8.26 -3.22
N GLY A 46 -22.77 -9.16 -2.39
CA GLY A 46 -22.27 -9.40 -1.03
C GLY A 46 -21.27 -10.56 -0.91
N LYS A 47 -20.70 -11.03 -2.01
CA LYS A 47 -19.49 -11.87 -1.99
C LYS A 47 -18.28 -11.04 -2.38
N ALA A 48 -18.06 -9.98 -1.63
CA ALA A 48 -16.80 -9.30 -1.58
C ALA A 48 -16.47 -9.10 -0.10
N ASP A 49 -15.53 -9.92 0.38
CA ASP A 49 -14.55 -9.63 1.38
C ASP A 49 -15.01 -9.30 2.81
N LYS A 50 -15.16 -10.36 3.60
CA LYS A 50 -14.57 -10.36 4.92
C LYS A 50 -13.13 -10.85 4.76
N GLU A 51 -12.23 -9.99 4.37
CA GLU A 51 -10.83 -10.12 4.69
C GLU A 51 -10.57 -9.32 5.97
N GLU A 52 -10.24 -10.07 6.98
CA GLU A 52 -9.58 -9.74 8.21
C GLU A 52 -8.47 -8.71 7.96
N SER A 53 -8.47 -7.62 8.71
CA SER A 53 -7.47 -6.55 8.68
C SER A 53 -6.09 -7.10 9.05
N ALA A 54 -5.36 -7.64 8.08
CA ALA A 54 -3.92 -7.78 8.15
C ALA A 54 -3.28 -6.49 7.61
N PRO A 55 -2.17 -6.01 8.21
CA PRO A 55 -1.57 -4.75 7.81
C PRO A 55 -1.21 -4.78 6.34
N SER A 56 -1.70 -3.80 5.62
CA SER A 56 -1.45 -3.56 4.20
C SER A 56 0.06 -3.54 3.92
N LYS A 57 0.64 -4.69 3.60
CA LYS A 57 1.86 -4.71 2.78
C LYS A 57 1.46 -4.09 1.45
N LYS A 58 1.95 -2.88 1.21
CA LYS A 58 1.96 -2.30 -0.14
C LYS A 58 2.53 -3.38 -1.07
N LYS A 59 1.66 -4.05 -1.82
CA LYS A 59 2.09 -4.80 -3.00
C LYS A 59 2.73 -3.76 -3.90
N HIS A 60 4.05 -3.73 -3.94
CA HIS A 60 4.73 -3.24 -5.11
C HIS A 60 4.10 -3.98 -6.28
N ALA A 61 3.50 -3.24 -7.19
CA ALA A 61 3.07 -3.80 -8.46
C ALA A 61 4.26 -4.59 -8.98
N ALA A 62 4.07 -5.88 -9.23
CA ALA A 62 5.07 -6.69 -9.90
C ALA A 62 5.23 -6.07 -11.29
N SER A 63 6.14 -5.12 -11.39
CA SER A 63 6.72 -4.65 -12.60
C SER A 63 7.12 -5.91 -13.38
N LYS A 64 6.92 -5.96 -14.69
CA LYS A 64 7.48 -6.97 -15.56
C LYS A 64 9.01 -6.78 -15.56
N ALA A 65 9.62 -7.05 -14.41
CA ALA A 65 11.04 -6.92 -14.21
C ALA A 65 11.71 -8.04 -15.02
N GLY A 66 12.52 -7.64 -15.96
CA GLY A 66 13.57 -8.50 -16.51
C GLY A 66 14.50 -8.98 -15.38
N PRO A 67 15.54 -9.76 -15.68
CA PRO A 67 16.51 -10.13 -14.67
C PRO A 67 17.11 -8.87 -14.03
N PRO A 68 17.35 -8.87 -12.70
CA PRO A 68 17.90 -7.71 -12.00
C PRO A 68 19.25 -7.32 -12.57
N VAL A 69 19.49 -6.02 -12.70
CA VAL A 69 20.73 -5.46 -13.25
C VAL A 69 21.46 -4.73 -12.14
N PHE A 70 22.79 -4.84 -12.11
CA PHE A 70 23.61 -4.34 -11.04
C PHE A 70 24.50 -3.18 -11.50
N VAL A 71 24.54 -2.09 -10.72
CA VAL A 71 25.36 -0.91 -10.93
C VAL A 71 26.34 -0.80 -9.77
N PRO A 72 27.62 -1.13 -9.93
CA PRO A 72 28.60 -0.94 -8.88
C PRO A 72 28.85 0.55 -8.66
N ILE A 73 28.91 0.95 -7.39
CA ILE A 73 29.32 2.28 -6.96
C ILE A 73 30.71 2.16 -6.38
N ASP A 74 31.67 2.87 -6.98
CA ASP A 74 33.05 2.92 -6.50
C ASP A 74 33.12 3.35 -5.04
N ALA A 75 34.06 2.76 -4.31
CA ALA A 75 34.29 3.13 -2.93
C ALA A 75 34.58 4.64 -2.79
N PHE A 76 34.04 5.24 -1.75
CA PHE A 76 34.32 6.61 -1.37
C PHE A 76 34.30 6.76 0.14
N THR A 77 35.05 7.76 0.64
CA THR A 77 35.15 8.06 2.06
C THR A 77 34.43 9.38 2.34
N VAL A 78 33.63 9.38 3.40
CA VAL A 78 32.93 10.58 3.88
C VAL A 78 33.22 10.82 5.35
N ASN A 79 33.24 12.08 5.77
CA ASN A 79 33.26 12.44 7.18
C ASN A 79 31.85 12.25 7.74
N LEU A 80 31.76 11.52 8.86
CA LEU A 80 30.51 11.40 9.61
C LEU A 80 30.32 12.60 10.54
N GLN A 81 29.10 12.77 11.06
CA GLN A 81 28.84 13.74 12.13
C GLN A 81 29.67 13.37 13.37
N PRO A 82 30.40 14.32 13.96
CA PRO A 82 31.26 14.04 15.10
C PRO A 82 30.41 13.70 16.36
N GLU A 83 30.78 12.65 17.05
CA GLU A 83 30.21 12.25 18.34
C GLU A 83 31.26 12.27 19.45
N ASN A 84 32.40 11.57 19.26
CA ASN A 84 33.49 11.46 20.21
C ASN A 84 34.87 11.74 19.53
N GLY A 85 34.85 12.57 18.49
CA GLY A 85 35.99 12.85 17.62
C GLY A 85 35.57 12.79 16.16
N GLU A 86 36.51 13.05 15.27
CA GLU A 86 36.29 12.91 13.84
C GLU A 86 36.24 11.42 13.48
N GLN A 87 35.21 11.05 12.71
CA GLN A 87 35.00 9.68 12.23
C GLN A 87 34.75 9.68 10.73
N TYR A 88 35.27 8.67 10.06
CA TYR A 88 35.20 8.53 8.60
C TYR A 88 34.51 7.21 8.25
N LEU A 89 33.60 7.26 7.30
CA LEU A 89 33.00 6.08 6.71
C LEU A 89 33.61 5.82 5.34
N GLN A 90 34.27 4.68 5.17
CA GLN A 90 34.61 4.15 3.86
C GLN A 90 33.55 3.13 3.47
N ILE A 91 32.87 3.38 2.33
CA ILE A 91 31.76 2.57 1.88
C ILE A 91 31.87 2.24 0.39
N ALA A 92 31.54 1.00 0.05
CA ALA A 92 31.32 0.55 -1.32
C ALA A 92 30.08 -0.32 -1.36
N PHE A 93 29.29 -0.19 -2.41
CA PHE A 93 28.08 -0.97 -2.59
C PHE A 93 27.66 -1.06 -4.06
N THR A 94 26.73 -1.95 -4.33
CA THR A 94 26.14 -2.14 -5.65
C THR A 94 24.66 -1.84 -5.56
N LEU A 95 24.13 -1.04 -6.49
CA LEU A 95 22.70 -0.81 -6.65
C LEU A 95 22.10 -1.90 -7.52
N GLN A 96 20.93 -2.37 -7.17
CA GLN A 96 20.12 -3.23 -8.01
C GLN A 96 19.05 -2.36 -8.69
N ALA A 97 19.08 -2.31 -10.02
CA ALA A 97 18.10 -1.60 -10.83
C ALA A 97 17.10 -2.60 -11.45
N SER A 98 15.89 -2.14 -11.73
CA SER A 98 14.81 -2.96 -12.28
C SER A 98 15.00 -3.31 -13.76
N SER A 99 15.79 -2.53 -14.50
CA SER A 99 16.02 -2.74 -15.94
C SER A 99 17.38 -2.24 -16.40
N PRO A 100 17.86 -2.69 -17.58
CA PRO A 100 19.07 -2.17 -18.20
C PRO A 100 19.01 -0.68 -18.53
N GLU A 101 17.84 -0.17 -18.93
CA GLU A 101 17.61 1.24 -19.21
C GLU A 101 17.82 2.09 -17.97
N GLU A 102 17.32 1.62 -16.82
CA GLU A 102 17.50 2.27 -15.53
C GLU A 102 18.98 2.27 -15.10
N MET A 103 19.69 1.17 -15.33
CA MET A 103 21.14 1.09 -15.10
C MET A 103 21.88 2.17 -15.91
N ASP A 104 21.54 2.35 -17.17
CA ASP A 104 22.20 3.33 -18.05
C ASP A 104 21.88 4.77 -17.60
N LEU A 105 20.64 5.04 -17.20
CA LEU A 105 20.26 6.34 -16.63
C LEU A 105 21.05 6.67 -15.35
N ILE A 106 21.23 5.70 -14.46
CA ILE A 106 22.03 5.87 -13.24
C ILE A 106 23.48 6.15 -13.60
N LYS A 107 24.07 5.40 -14.54
CA LYS A 107 25.46 5.60 -14.99
C LYS A 107 25.71 6.98 -15.57
N VAL A 108 24.82 7.45 -16.47
CA VAL A 108 24.91 8.78 -17.06
C VAL A 108 24.80 9.88 -16.00
N ASN A 109 23.98 9.68 -14.97
CA ASN A 109 23.77 10.62 -13.88
C ASN A 109 24.65 10.32 -12.63
N MET A 110 25.68 9.48 -12.75
CA MET A 110 26.54 9.09 -11.64
C MET A 110 27.07 10.27 -10.79
N PRO A 111 27.47 11.43 -11.36
CA PRO A 111 27.87 12.57 -10.54
C PRO A 111 26.75 13.07 -9.61
N LYS A 112 25.50 13.09 -10.06
CA LYS A 112 24.34 13.47 -9.23
C LYS A 112 24.09 12.43 -8.14
N VAL A 113 24.15 11.15 -8.49
CA VAL A 113 24.01 10.05 -7.54
C VAL A 113 25.06 10.17 -6.44
N ARG A 114 26.35 10.28 -6.80
CA ARG A 114 27.45 10.43 -5.82
C ARG A 114 27.29 11.65 -4.94
N SER A 115 26.86 12.78 -5.49
CA SER A 115 26.61 14.01 -4.72
C SER A 115 25.49 13.82 -3.69
N ARG A 116 24.37 13.22 -4.06
CA ARG A 116 23.26 12.92 -3.16
C ARG A 116 23.68 11.97 -2.04
N LEU A 117 24.43 10.92 -2.38
CA LEU A 117 24.96 9.96 -1.43
C LEU A 117 25.96 10.59 -0.45
N LEU A 118 26.84 11.46 -0.94
CA LEU A 118 27.77 12.20 -0.09
C LEU A 118 27.02 13.05 0.95
N LEU A 119 25.99 13.80 0.52
CA LEU A 119 25.18 14.62 1.41
C LEU A 119 24.41 13.76 2.43
N LEU A 120 23.83 12.66 2.01
CA LEU A 120 23.14 11.72 2.90
C LEU A 120 24.09 11.18 3.97
N LEU A 121 25.24 10.63 3.54
CA LEU A 121 26.18 9.95 4.42
C LEU A 121 26.89 10.91 5.37
N SER A 122 27.23 12.12 4.93
CA SER A 122 27.84 13.14 5.79
C SER A 122 26.90 13.65 6.91
N GLY A 123 25.61 13.41 6.78
CA GLY A 123 24.61 13.69 7.83
C GLY A 123 24.46 12.57 8.86
N LYS A 124 25.14 11.42 8.71
CA LYS A 124 25.03 10.26 9.58
C LYS A 124 26.05 10.25 10.69
N ARG A 125 25.71 9.55 11.78
CA ARG A 125 26.60 9.30 12.93
C ARG A 125 27.09 7.86 12.92
N ALA A 126 28.28 7.65 13.46
CA ALA A 126 28.84 6.30 13.55
C ALA A 126 28.00 5.37 14.44
N SER A 127 27.43 5.89 15.53
CA SER A 127 26.54 5.13 16.41
C SER A 127 25.30 4.58 15.69
N GLU A 128 24.73 5.34 14.77
CA GLU A 128 23.59 4.94 13.97
C GLU A 128 23.96 3.81 12.99
N LEU A 129 25.17 3.84 12.43
CA LEU A 129 25.61 2.96 11.35
C LEU A 129 26.26 1.66 11.85
N ASN A 130 26.60 1.56 13.13
CA ASN A 130 27.26 0.38 13.69
C ASN A 130 26.33 -0.83 13.90
N THR A 131 25.00 -0.62 13.86
CA THR A 131 24.00 -1.67 14.05
C THR A 131 23.56 -2.28 12.72
N VAL A 132 22.99 -3.48 12.77
CA VAL A 132 22.39 -4.12 11.59
C VAL A 132 21.20 -3.32 11.12
N GLU A 133 20.36 -2.88 12.04
CA GLU A 133 19.16 -2.07 11.78
C GLU A 133 19.54 -0.73 11.14
N GLY A 134 20.59 -0.08 11.63
CA GLY A 134 21.10 1.17 11.06
C GLY A 134 21.60 1.00 9.63
N LYS A 135 22.26 -0.11 9.31
CA LYS A 135 22.65 -0.41 7.92
C LYS A 135 21.45 -0.69 7.01
N GLN A 136 20.43 -1.38 7.51
CA GLN A 136 19.18 -1.61 6.76
C GLN A 136 18.45 -0.29 6.51
N GLN A 137 18.38 0.58 7.52
CA GLN A 137 17.79 1.90 7.37
C GLN A 137 18.58 2.74 6.36
N LEU A 138 19.91 2.72 6.42
CA LEU A 138 20.76 3.40 5.45
C LEU A 138 20.51 2.90 4.02
N ALA A 139 20.37 1.59 3.82
CA ALA A 139 20.04 1.03 2.51
C ALA A 139 18.72 1.61 1.97
N ALA A 140 17.68 1.67 2.80
CA ALA A 140 16.39 2.26 2.42
C ALA A 140 16.51 3.76 2.09
N GLU A 141 17.30 4.51 2.85
CA GLU A 141 17.54 5.93 2.59
C GLU A 141 18.34 6.16 1.30
N ILE A 142 19.33 5.31 1.00
CA ILE A 142 20.07 5.35 -0.27
C ILE A 142 19.12 5.11 -1.44
N ILE A 143 18.25 4.08 -1.36
CA ILE A 143 17.23 3.81 -2.38
C ILE A 143 16.37 5.05 -2.61
N ASN A 144 15.84 5.65 -1.54
CA ASN A 144 15.01 6.84 -1.62
C ASN A 144 15.75 8.02 -2.28
N GLN A 145 17.03 8.22 -1.99
CA GLN A 145 17.81 9.31 -2.56
C GLN A 145 18.14 9.09 -4.04
N VAL A 146 18.45 7.85 -4.43
CA VAL A 146 18.77 7.52 -5.82
C VAL A 146 17.52 7.56 -6.68
N ASN A 147 16.37 7.12 -6.14
CA ASN A 147 15.10 7.10 -6.86
C ASN A 147 14.49 8.49 -7.12
N GLN A 148 15.02 9.54 -6.50
CA GLN A 148 14.58 10.89 -6.83
C GLN A 148 14.90 11.25 -8.28
N PRO A 149 14.02 11.98 -8.97
CA PRO A 149 14.25 12.43 -10.35
C PRO A 149 15.62 13.10 -10.53
N PHE A 150 16.31 12.80 -11.62
CA PHE A 150 17.57 13.48 -11.95
C PHE A 150 17.37 14.86 -12.54
N GLU A 151 16.17 15.17 -13.02
CA GLU A 151 15.78 16.47 -13.57
C GLU A 151 14.50 16.98 -12.92
N ASP A 152 14.29 18.28 -12.89
CA ASP A 152 13.06 18.86 -12.39
C ASP A 152 11.86 18.31 -13.17
N LYS A 153 10.92 17.69 -12.46
CA LYS A 153 9.73 17.02 -13.03
C LYS A 153 10.06 15.82 -13.93
N GLY A 154 11.27 15.26 -13.86
CA GLY A 154 11.64 14.01 -14.50
C GLY A 154 10.97 12.80 -13.84
N PRO A 155 11.08 11.62 -14.43
CA PRO A 155 10.62 10.39 -13.80
C PRO A 155 11.50 10.04 -12.59
N GLU A 156 10.88 9.34 -11.63
CA GLU A 156 11.62 8.69 -10.56
C GLU A 156 12.43 7.51 -11.13
N GLN A 157 13.54 7.18 -10.48
CA GLN A 157 14.33 6.01 -10.83
C GLN A 157 13.73 4.76 -10.14
N ASP A 158 14.13 3.57 -10.60
CA ASP A 158 13.61 2.30 -10.07
C ASP A 158 14.78 1.41 -9.58
N VAL A 159 15.46 1.90 -8.54
CA VAL A 159 16.42 1.11 -7.76
C VAL A 159 15.66 0.35 -6.69
N THR A 160 15.86 -0.96 -6.65
CA THR A 160 15.10 -1.88 -5.82
C THR A 160 15.87 -2.35 -4.58
N ASP A 161 17.23 -2.35 -4.63
CA ASP A 161 18.05 -2.82 -3.52
C ASP A 161 19.45 -2.19 -3.50
N VAL A 162 20.09 -2.23 -2.32
CA VAL A 162 21.48 -1.79 -2.08
C VAL A 162 22.26 -2.91 -1.41
N LEU A 163 23.31 -3.36 -2.08
CA LEU A 163 24.18 -4.45 -1.64
C LEU A 163 25.52 -3.88 -1.18
N PHE A 164 25.70 -3.71 0.12
CA PHE A 164 26.98 -3.24 0.67
C PHE A 164 28.10 -4.27 0.43
N THR A 165 29.19 -3.84 -0.19
CA THR A 165 30.37 -4.67 -0.48
C THR A 165 31.56 -4.32 0.43
N ALA A 166 31.63 -3.08 0.93
CA ALA A 166 32.56 -2.65 1.98
C ALA A 166 31.89 -1.61 2.88
N PHE A 167 32.14 -1.70 4.19
CA PHE A 167 31.59 -0.78 5.17
C PHE A 167 32.54 -0.69 6.37
N ILE A 168 33.35 0.37 6.42
CA ILE A 168 34.40 0.55 7.42
C ILE A 168 34.25 1.93 8.05
N ILE A 169 34.13 1.97 9.38
CA ILE A 169 34.12 3.21 10.16
C ILE A 169 35.47 3.30 10.87
N GLN A 170 36.14 4.44 10.78
CA GLN A 170 37.45 4.73 11.37
C GLN A 170 37.40 6.00 12.18
#